data_40d3896c75ae7c1f5f6a6b7b87a5f6be
#
_entry.id   40d3896c75ae7c1f5f6a6b7b87a5f6be
#
_cell.length_a   1.000
_cell.length_b   1.000
_cell.length_c   1.000
_cell.angle_alpha   90.00
_cell.angle_beta   90.00
_cell.angle_gamma   90.00
#
_symmetry.space_group_name_H-M   'P 1'
#
loop_
_entity.id
_entity.type
_entity.pdbx_description
1 polymer ?
#
loop_
_entity_poly.entity_id
_entity_poly.type
_entity_poly.pdbx_seq_one_letter_code
_entity_poly.pdbx_strand_id
1 'polypeptide(L)'
;MISLGHDEYWSDEMRVGAFDALRSGVNLAFLGANACYRHIRFEASPTGPDRHEVCYKDGTEDPLNGVDNSAVTWNWEDGPDPRPESELIGSMYQSYLASGPIVAVDPSSWLLRGTGLAAGDKLPHVIGSEFDCYVPAIPGPHNLDVVFHSPTSSVSGQGFSDVTWYTIAGGGGVFASGTSAFVSRLWDNKGILPTAFAFEPVAGVTEPLTTMTLNLLSVIGEEPGSRSFPSTANWERFYQSSYAGVTSNDV
;
A
#
# COMPACT_ATOMS: atom_id res chain seq x y z
N MET A 1 -9.57 -8.60 4.93
CA MET A 1 -8.14 -8.95 5.20
C MET A 1 -7.40 -7.67 5.58
N ILE A 2 -6.48 -7.74 6.52
CA ILE A 2 -5.64 -6.61 6.92
C ILE A 2 -4.18 -7.05 6.88
N SER A 3 -3.36 -6.35 6.10
CA SER A 3 -1.91 -6.44 6.09
C SER A 3 -1.32 -5.32 6.96
N LEU A 4 -0.44 -5.65 7.89
CA LEU A 4 0.10 -4.72 8.88
C LEU A 4 1.61 -4.52 8.70
N GLY A 5 2.00 -3.28 8.41
CA GLY A 5 3.39 -2.89 8.28
C GLY A 5 4.02 -3.35 6.97
N HIS A 6 5.25 -3.86 7.03
CA HIS A 6 6.05 -4.23 5.86
C HIS A 6 5.68 -5.64 5.37
N ASP A 7 5.02 -5.74 4.23
CA ASP A 7 4.47 -6.98 3.65
C ASP A 7 4.90 -7.12 2.18
N GLU A 8 6.22 -7.16 1.98
CA GLU A 8 6.89 -7.03 0.68
C GLU A 8 6.83 -8.30 -0.17
N TYR A 9 6.84 -9.50 0.46
CA TYR A 9 7.13 -10.78 -0.19
C TYR A 9 5.84 -11.59 -0.39
N TRP A 10 5.40 -11.73 -1.66
CA TRP A 10 4.15 -12.41 -2.01
C TRP A 10 4.38 -13.47 -3.07
N SER A 11 3.82 -14.67 -2.86
CA SER A 11 3.73 -15.67 -3.92
C SER A 11 2.55 -15.40 -4.86
N ASP A 12 2.53 -16.07 -6.01
CA ASP A 12 1.41 -15.98 -6.96
C ASP A 12 0.10 -16.43 -6.29
N GLU A 13 0.13 -17.53 -5.52
CA GLU A 13 -1.05 -18.04 -4.82
C GLU A 13 -1.58 -17.07 -3.77
N MET A 14 -0.72 -16.37 -3.04
CA MET A 14 -1.13 -15.32 -2.09
C MET A 14 -1.84 -14.19 -2.83
N ARG A 15 -1.26 -13.73 -3.95
CA ARG A 15 -1.81 -12.64 -4.76
C ARG A 15 -3.14 -13.03 -5.41
N VAL A 16 -3.22 -14.23 -6.01
CA VAL A 16 -4.46 -14.78 -6.57
C VAL A 16 -5.54 -14.92 -5.49
N GLY A 17 -5.18 -15.46 -4.33
CA GLY A 17 -6.11 -15.57 -3.18
C GLY A 17 -6.66 -14.23 -2.71
N ALA A 18 -5.83 -13.16 -2.70
CA ALA A 18 -6.27 -11.81 -2.36
C ALA A 18 -7.23 -11.23 -3.40
N PHE A 19 -6.95 -11.43 -4.70
CA PHE A 19 -7.87 -11.02 -5.77
C PHE A 19 -9.20 -11.77 -5.71
N ASP A 20 -9.19 -13.08 -5.45
CA ASP A 20 -10.41 -13.87 -5.35
C ASP A 20 -11.25 -13.47 -4.13
N ALA A 21 -10.59 -13.19 -3.00
CA ALA A 21 -11.24 -12.64 -1.83
C ALA A 21 -11.89 -11.28 -2.14
N LEU A 22 -11.16 -10.38 -2.80
CA LEU A 22 -11.66 -9.06 -3.20
C LEU A 22 -12.88 -9.16 -4.14
N ARG A 23 -12.80 -10.04 -5.15
CA ARG A 23 -13.94 -10.32 -6.06
C ARG A 23 -15.15 -10.92 -5.33
N SER A 24 -14.92 -11.69 -4.28
CA SER A 24 -15.96 -12.28 -3.44
C SER A 24 -16.59 -11.31 -2.44
N GLY A 25 -16.12 -10.04 -2.40
CA GLY A 25 -16.64 -9.00 -1.53
C GLY A 25 -15.82 -8.76 -0.25
N VAL A 26 -14.70 -9.44 -0.07
CA VAL A 26 -13.81 -9.20 1.07
C VAL A 26 -13.06 -7.88 0.86
N ASN A 27 -13.13 -6.98 1.84
CA ASN A 27 -12.33 -5.75 1.82
C ASN A 27 -10.89 -6.04 2.24
N LEU A 28 -9.94 -5.34 1.61
CA LEU A 28 -8.51 -5.44 1.89
C LEU A 28 -8.02 -4.11 2.47
N ALA A 29 -7.10 -4.15 3.43
CA ALA A 29 -6.41 -2.97 3.93
C ALA A 29 -4.90 -3.24 4.05
N PHE A 30 -4.12 -2.42 3.39
CA PHE A 30 -2.67 -2.40 3.46
C PHE A 30 -2.24 -1.20 4.32
N LEU A 31 -1.87 -1.50 5.58
CA LEU A 31 -1.47 -0.50 6.58
C LEU A 31 0.05 -0.38 6.63
N GLY A 32 0.64 -0.15 5.48
CA GLY A 32 2.07 -0.07 5.26
C GLY A 32 2.38 0.54 3.90
N ALA A 33 3.62 0.40 3.48
CA ALA A 33 4.09 0.65 2.13
C ALA A 33 4.93 -0.53 1.65
N ASN A 34 5.28 -0.55 0.36
CA ASN A 34 6.08 -1.62 -0.24
C ASN A 34 5.41 -3.01 -0.07
N ALA A 35 4.07 -3.04 -0.11
CA ALA A 35 3.34 -4.29 -0.03
C ALA A 35 3.26 -4.97 -1.40
N CYS A 36 3.36 -6.31 -1.43
CA CYS A 36 3.26 -7.11 -2.66
C CYS A 36 4.30 -6.70 -3.73
N TYR A 37 5.50 -6.32 -3.31
CA TYR A 37 6.55 -5.83 -4.22
C TYR A 37 7.43 -6.95 -4.77
N ARG A 38 7.84 -7.92 -3.91
CA ARG A 38 8.68 -9.05 -4.29
C ARG A 38 7.85 -10.27 -4.63
N HIS A 39 8.01 -10.79 -5.84
CA HIS A 39 7.52 -12.10 -6.21
C HIS A 39 8.41 -13.18 -5.61
N ILE A 40 7.84 -14.04 -4.79
CA ILE A 40 8.48 -15.24 -4.25
C ILE A 40 7.76 -16.49 -4.73
N ARG A 41 8.42 -17.63 -4.63
CA ARG A 41 7.77 -18.94 -4.79
C ARG A 41 8.16 -19.88 -3.66
N PHE A 42 7.31 -20.86 -3.41
CA PHE A 42 7.59 -21.93 -2.45
C PHE A 42 7.99 -23.20 -3.17
N GLU A 43 9.05 -23.85 -2.69
CA GLU A 43 9.55 -25.11 -3.21
C GLU A 43 9.56 -26.17 -2.13
N ALA A 44 9.58 -27.45 -2.55
CA ALA A 44 9.74 -28.56 -1.64
C ALA A 44 11.14 -28.59 -1.01
N SER A 45 11.22 -29.00 0.25
CA SER A 45 12.47 -29.22 0.95
C SER A 45 12.49 -30.61 1.63
N PRO A 46 13.61 -31.04 2.21
CA PRO A 46 13.65 -32.27 2.99
C PRO A 46 12.67 -32.31 4.17
N THR A 47 12.14 -31.15 4.60
CA THR A 47 11.19 -31.05 5.70
C THR A 47 9.72 -31.08 5.26
N GLY A 48 9.44 -31.09 3.95
CA GLY A 48 8.10 -31.19 3.39
C GLY A 48 7.88 -30.34 2.14
N PRO A 49 6.68 -30.40 1.55
CA PRO A 49 6.29 -29.53 0.44
C PRO A 49 6.20 -28.06 0.91
N ASP A 50 6.49 -27.13 0.03
CA ASP A 50 6.33 -25.67 0.24
C ASP A 50 7.01 -25.15 1.52
N ARG A 51 8.21 -25.69 1.81
CA ARG A 51 9.01 -25.33 3.00
C ARG A 51 10.29 -24.58 2.68
N HIS A 52 10.51 -24.30 1.41
CA HIS A 52 11.63 -23.50 0.94
C HIS A 52 11.08 -22.29 0.21
N GLU A 53 11.26 -21.12 0.79
CA GLU A 53 10.96 -19.85 0.15
C GLU A 53 12.13 -19.46 -0.74
N VAL A 54 11.84 -19.10 -1.99
CA VAL A 54 12.82 -18.71 -3.00
C VAL A 54 12.55 -17.27 -3.42
N CYS A 55 13.60 -16.43 -3.37
CA CYS A 55 13.60 -15.07 -3.85
C CYS A 55 14.99 -14.69 -4.35
N TYR A 56 15.18 -14.64 -5.67
CA TYR A 56 16.46 -14.25 -6.26
C TYR A 56 16.69 -12.73 -6.23
N LYS A 57 15.64 -11.92 -6.17
CA LYS A 57 15.66 -10.44 -6.23
C LYS A 57 16.19 -9.86 -7.54
N ASP A 58 16.91 -10.63 -8.31
CA ASP A 58 17.29 -10.37 -9.70
C ASP A 58 16.84 -11.59 -10.52
N GLY A 59 15.81 -11.41 -11.32
CA GLY A 59 15.22 -12.49 -12.10
C GLY A 59 16.17 -13.07 -13.17
N THR A 60 17.23 -12.37 -13.53
CA THR A 60 18.25 -12.89 -14.47
C THR A 60 19.08 -14.01 -13.85
N GLU A 61 19.15 -14.06 -12.52
CA GLU A 61 19.83 -15.11 -11.77
C GLU A 61 18.93 -16.32 -11.46
N ASP A 62 17.62 -16.16 -11.64
CA ASP A 62 16.66 -17.23 -11.37
C ASP A 62 16.74 -18.30 -12.46
N PRO A 63 17.00 -19.60 -12.12
CA PRO A 63 17.12 -20.67 -13.10
C PRO A 63 15.83 -20.95 -13.89
N LEU A 64 14.68 -20.43 -13.46
CA LEU A 64 13.43 -20.51 -14.20
C LEU A 64 13.28 -19.43 -15.27
N ASN A 65 14.14 -18.43 -15.31
CA ASN A 65 14.12 -17.39 -16.32
C ASN A 65 14.33 -17.99 -17.74
N GLY A 66 13.35 -17.78 -18.61
CA GLY A 66 13.31 -18.39 -19.94
C GLY A 66 12.84 -19.84 -19.98
N VAL A 67 12.49 -20.45 -18.83
CA VAL A 67 11.95 -21.80 -18.70
C VAL A 67 10.48 -21.74 -18.26
N ASP A 68 10.22 -21.07 -17.15
CA ASP A 68 8.87 -20.78 -16.62
C ASP A 68 8.87 -19.34 -16.10
N ASN A 69 8.57 -18.42 -16.97
CA ASN A 69 8.63 -16.99 -16.68
C ASN A 69 7.63 -16.56 -15.61
N SER A 70 6.51 -17.29 -15.46
CA SER A 70 5.50 -16.97 -14.44
C SER A 70 5.96 -17.27 -13.02
N ALA A 71 6.99 -18.12 -12.86
CA ALA A 71 7.55 -18.51 -11.58
C ALA A 71 8.88 -17.82 -11.24
N VAL A 72 9.37 -16.91 -12.12
CA VAL A 72 10.60 -16.16 -11.87
C VAL A 72 10.41 -15.20 -10.70
N THR A 73 11.31 -15.27 -9.73
CA THR A 73 11.26 -14.43 -8.53
C THR A 73 12.05 -13.14 -8.71
N TRP A 74 11.34 -12.03 -8.75
CA TRP A 74 11.87 -10.67 -8.94
C TRP A 74 10.94 -9.67 -8.25
N ASN A 75 11.00 -8.37 -8.64
CA ASN A 75 9.90 -7.46 -8.37
C ASN A 75 8.72 -7.83 -9.26
N TRP A 76 7.51 -7.72 -8.75
CA TRP A 76 6.32 -7.99 -9.55
C TRP A 76 6.22 -7.13 -10.81
N GLU A 77 6.77 -5.91 -10.78
CA GLU A 77 6.74 -4.97 -11.92
C GLU A 77 7.83 -5.23 -12.97
N ASP A 78 8.95 -5.89 -12.61
CA ASP A 78 10.17 -5.97 -13.44
C ASP A 78 10.35 -7.30 -14.17
N GLY A 79 9.72 -8.35 -13.73
CA GLY A 79 9.96 -9.71 -14.21
C GLY A 79 9.66 -9.94 -15.69
N PRO A 80 9.98 -11.12 -16.22
CA PRO A 80 9.62 -11.50 -17.59
C PRO A 80 8.12 -11.69 -17.80
N ASP A 81 7.33 -11.71 -16.72
CA ASP A 81 5.87 -11.68 -16.68
C ASP A 81 5.42 -10.57 -15.71
N PRO A 82 5.55 -9.28 -16.10
CA PRO A 82 5.33 -8.16 -15.20
C PRO A 82 3.86 -8.01 -14.82
N ARG A 83 3.60 -8.01 -13.52
CA ARG A 83 2.29 -7.83 -12.89
C ARG A 83 2.45 -6.87 -11.71
N PRO A 84 2.48 -5.54 -11.94
CA PRO A 84 2.82 -4.57 -10.90
C PRO A 84 1.88 -4.66 -9.69
N GLU A 85 2.38 -4.33 -8.52
CA GLU A 85 1.62 -4.36 -7.25
C GLU A 85 0.41 -3.44 -7.29
N SER A 86 0.45 -2.37 -8.08
CA SER A 86 -0.67 -1.43 -8.25
C SER A 86 -1.97 -2.08 -8.72
N GLU A 87 -1.91 -3.21 -9.44
CA GLU A 87 -3.12 -3.95 -9.84
C GLU A 87 -3.94 -4.41 -8.62
N LEU A 88 -3.26 -4.73 -7.49
CA LEU A 88 -3.91 -5.15 -6.25
C LEU A 88 -3.97 -4.04 -5.21
N ILE A 89 -2.86 -3.31 -5.00
CA ILE A 89 -2.75 -2.31 -3.94
C ILE A 89 -3.37 -0.97 -4.37
N GLY A 90 -3.34 -0.64 -5.66
CA GLY A 90 -3.74 0.66 -6.21
C GLY A 90 -2.64 1.71 -6.18
N SER A 91 -1.49 1.40 -5.61
CA SER A 91 -0.31 2.26 -5.55
C SER A 91 0.96 1.47 -5.83
N MET A 92 2.06 2.19 -6.09
CA MET A 92 3.38 1.66 -6.42
C MET A 92 4.40 2.10 -5.39
N TYR A 93 5.28 1.21 -5.00
CA TYR A 93 6.46 1.55 -4.21
C TYR A 93 7.31 2.62 -4.90
N GLN A 94 7.80 3.58 -4.14
CA GLN A 94 8.59 4.68 -4.68
C GLN A 94 10.01 4.72 -4.14
N SER A 95 10.19 4.70 -2.81
CA SER A 95 11.51 4.83 -2.23
C SER A 95 11.49 4.62 -0.70
N TYR A 96 12.68 4.65 -0.10
CA TYR A 96 12.94 4.45 1.32
C TYR A 96 13.68 5.63 1.97
N LEU A 97 13.89 5.56 3.29
CA LEU A 97 14.30 6.66 4.16
C LEU A 97 13.40 7.89 3.94
N ALA A 98 12.11 7.61 3.77
CA ALA A 98 11.11 8.61 3.51
C ALA A 98 10.75 9.41 4.76
N SER A 99 10.38 10.65 4.57
CA SER A 99 9.84 11.50 5.63
C SER A 99 8.91 12.58 5.07
N GLY A 100 7.85 12.86 5.83
CA GLY A 100 6.89 13.92 5.49
C GLY A 100 5.65 13.89 6.36
N PRO A 101 4.79 14.91 6.24
CA PRO A 101 3.43 14.88 6.75
C PRO A 101 2.53 14.13 5.78
N ILE A 102 1.42 13.54 6.23
CA ILE A 102 0.30 13.28 5.31
C ILE A 102 -0.56 14.55 5.19
N VAL A 103 -1.04 14.82 3.97
CA VAL A 103 -1.81 16.02 3.63
C VAL A 103 -3.18 15.62 3.10
N ALA A 104 -4.24 15.97 3.84
CA ALA A 104 -5.60 15.66 3.45
C ALA A 104 -6.01 16.43 2.19
N VAL A 105 -6.60 15.73 1.21
CA VAL A 105 -7.02 16.34 -0.06
C VAL A 105 -8.49 16.09 -0.39
N ASP A 106 -9.08 15.04 0.20
CA ASP A 106 -10.52 14.79 0.10
C ASP A 106 -11.20 14.72 1.47
N PRO A 107 -11.57 15.87 2.05
CA PRO A 107 -12.26 15.90 3.35
C PRO A 107 -13.69 15.33 3.29
N SER A 108 -14.23 15.08 2.10
CA SER A 108 -15.55 14.45 1.92
C SER A 108 -15.49 12.92 2.02
N SER A 109 -14.30 12.34 1.96
CA SER A 109 -14.10 10.90 2.11
C SER A 109 -14.70 10.39 3.43
N TRP A 110 -15.43 9.27 3.35
CA TRP A 110 -15.97 8.60 4.52
C TRP A 110 -14.89 8.25 5.56
N LEU A 111 -13.65 8.04 5.07
CA LEU A 111 -12.50 7.71 5.89
C LEU A 111 -12.15 8.85 6.88
N LEU A 112 -12.36 10.10 6.48
CA LEU A 112 -12.06 11.29 7.30
C LEU A 112 -13.23 11.76 8.17
N ARG A 113 -14.33 11.04 8.16
CA ARG A 113 -15.52 11.40 8.95
C ARG A 113 -15.19 11.45 10.45
N GLY A 114 -15.47 12.58 11.09
CA GLY A 114 -15.21 12.80 12.52
C GLY A 114 -13.76 13.10 12.90
N THR A 115 -12.82 13.15 11.95
CA THR A 115 -11.41 13.53 12.22
C THR A 115 -11.22 15.02 12.42
N GLY A 116 -12.14 15.85 11.91
CA GLY A 116 -12.00 17.32 11.89
C GLY A 116 -11.05 17.83 10.82
N LEU A 117 -10.47 16.98 9.98
CA LEU A 117 -9.51 17.40 8.95
C LEU A 117 -10.22 18.07 7.77
N ALA A 118 -9.69 19.21 7.35
CA ALA A 118 -10.03 19.93 6.13
C ALA A 118 -8.99 19.67 5.02
N ALA A 119 -9.33 20.05 3.78
CA ALA A 119 -8.37 19.97 2.68
C ALA A 119 -7.16 20.89 2.95
N GLY A 120 -5.97 20.34 2.80
CA GLY A 120 -4.70 21.03 3.09
C GLY A 120 -4.18 20.82 4.51
N ASP A 121 -4.98 20.25 5.42
CA ASP A 121 -4.51 19.92 6.77
C ASP A 121 -3.44 18.84 6.74
N LYS A 122 -2.48 18.98 7.66
CA LYS A 122 -1.27 18.15 7.71
C LYS A 122 -1.18 17.41 9.03
N LEU A 123 -0.98 16.11 8.95
CA LEU A 123 -0.56 15.32 10.10
C LEU A 123 0.95 15.07 9.97
N PRO A 124 1.79 15.73 10.80
CA PRO A 124 3.24 15.68 10.66
C PRO A 124 3.81 14.29 11.02
N HIS A 125 4.94 13.94 10.40
CA HIS A 125 5.71 12.74 10.68
C HIS A 125 4.97 11.40 10.50
N VAL A 126 3.90 11.35 9.70
CA VAL A 126 3.17 10.10 9.41
C VAL A 126 3.86 9.33 8.29
N ILE A 127 4.48 10.02 7.32
CA ILE A 127 5.28 9.33 6.32
C ILE A 127 6.64 8.98 6.93
N GLY A 128 7.02 7.72 6.80
CA GLY A 128 8.29 7.25 7.35
C GLY A 128 8.68 5.88 6.84
N SER A 129 9.99 5.65 6.82
CA SER A 129 10.67 4.48 6.29
C SER A 129 10.49 4.36 4.78
N GLU A 130 9.37 3.89 4.29
CA GLU A 130 9.03 3.69 2.88
C GLU A 130 7.71 4.34 2.53
N PHE A 131 7.49 4.60 1.24
CA PHE A 131 6.24 5.19 0.78
C PHE A 131 5.86 4.72 -0.62
N ASP A 132 4.55 4.73 -0.87
CA ASP A 132 3.92 4.39 -2.15
C ASP A 132 3.13 5.59 -2.67
N CYS A 133 2.96 5.67 -3.99
CA CYS A 133 2.03 6.61 -4.61
C CYS A 133 1.25 5.96 -5.76
N TYR A 134 0.18 6.60 -6.18
CA TYR A 134 -0.51 6.23 -7.41
C TYR A 134 0.31 6.64 -8.63
N VAL A 135 0.46 5.74 -9.59
CA VAL A 135 1.19 5.99 -10.85
C VAL A 135 0.26 5.72 -12.03
N PRO A 136 -0.37 6.76 -12.62
CA PRO A 136 -1.38 6.60 -13.68
C PRO A 136 -0.93 5.84 -14.92
N ALA A 137 0.38 5.81 -15.20
CA ALA A 137 0.96 5.15 -16.36
C ALA A 137 1.14 3.62 -16.19
N ILE A 138 1.01 3.12 -14.96
CA ILE A 138 1.17 1.70 -14.63
C ILE A 138 -0.21 1.05 -14.50
N PRO A 139 -0.40 -0.22 -14.93
CA PRO A 139 -1.67 -0.93 -14.77
C PRO A 139 -2.18 -0.91 -13.32
N GLY A 140 -3.47 -0.57 -13.14
CA GLY A 140 -4.11 -0.50 -11.84
C GLY A 140 -5.53 0.05 -11.91
N PRO A 141 -6.21 0.24 -10.75
CA PRO A 141 -7.57 0.75 -10.72
C PRO A 141 -7.64 2.23 -11.12
N HIS A 142 -8.52 2.57 -12.08
CA HIS A 142 -8.75 3.96 -12.48
C HIS A 142 -9.87 4.67 -11.70
N ASN A 143 -10.65 3.93 -10.92
CA ASN A 143 -11.69 4.48 -10.03
C ASN A 143 -11.15 4.75 -8.61
N LEU A 144 -9.88 5.11 -8.51
CA LEU A 144 -9.17 5.30 -7.26
C LEU A 144 -9.43 6.69 -6.69
N ASP A 145 -9.83 6.72 -5.41
CA ASP A 145 -9.95 7.90 -4.57
C ASP A 145 -8.63 8.14 -3.82
N VAL A 146 -8.02 9.29 -4.04
CA VAL A 146 -6.84 9.77 -3.29
C VAL A 146 -7.36 10.61 -2.13
N VAL A 147 -7.22 10.10 -0.91
CA VAL A 147 -7.70 10.76 0.32
C VAL A 147 -6.65 11.71 0.89
N PHE A 148 -5.36 11.30 0.80
CA PHE A 148 -4.21 12.14 1.11
C PHE A 148 -3.24 12.11 -0.07
N HIS A 149 -2.69 13.28 -0.43
CA HIS A 149 -1.64 13.44 -1.42
C HIS A 149 -0.53 14.30 -0.82
N SER A 150 0.61 13.71 -0.55
CA SER A 150 1.52 14.19 0.47
C SER A 150 2.94 14.34 -0.07
N PRO A 151 3.47 15.58 -0.15
CA PRO A 151 4.86 15.81 -0.52
C PRO A 151 5.81 15.05 0.42
N THR A 152 6.71 14.28 -0.14
CA THR A 152 7.58 13.34 0.55
C THR A 152 9.02 13.51 0.10
N SER A 153 9.96 13.49 1.05
CA SER A 153 11.39 13.44 0.79
C SER A 153 11.92 12.03 1.05
N SER A 154 12.83 11.55 0.21
CA SER A 154 13.46 10.23 0.33
C SER A 154 14.88 10.23 -0.21
N VAL A 155 15.54 9.06 -0.24
CA VAL A 155 16.85 8.91 -0.91
C VAL A 155 16.78 9.16 -2.41
N SER A 156 15.64 8.89 -3.04
CA SER A 156 15.41 9.17 -4.48
C SER A 156 15.01 10.63 -4.75
N GLY A 157 15.01 11.49 -3.74
CA GLY A 157 14.64 12.90 -3.88
C GLY A 157 13.23 13.22 -3.40
N GLN A 158 12.57 14.14 -4.10
CA GLN A 158 11.21 14.58 -3.77
C GLN A 158 10.18 13.77 -4.57
N GLY A 159 9.09 13.39 -3.91
CA GLY A 159 7.98 12.66 -4.51
C GLY A 159 6.67 12.92 -3.77
N PHE A 160 5.70 12.03 -3.97
CA PHE A 160 4.43 12.08 -3.26
C PHE A 160 4.09 10.70 -2.69
N SER A 161 3.51 10.69 -1.49
CA SER A 161 2.88 9.51 -0.88
C SER A 161 1.38 9.69 -0.89
N ASP A 162 0.65 8.63 -1.26
CA ASP A 162 -0.82 8.67 -1.34
C ASP A 162 -1.46 7.68 -0.37
N VAL A 163 -2.49 8.14 0.32
CA VAL A 163 -3.47 7.26 0.98
C VAL A 163 -4.64 7.10 0.05
N THR A 164 -4.96 5.87 -0.31
CA THR A 164 -5.91 5.59 -1.37
C THR A 164 -7.01 4.63 -0.97
N TRP A 165 -8.15 4.73 -1.67
CA TRP A 165 -9.26 3.79 -1.61
C TRP A 165 -9.79 3.50 -3.00
N TYR A 166 -9.98 2.23 -3.35
CA TYR A 166 -10.72 1.86 -4.55
C TYR A 166 -11.65 0.68 -4.29
N THR A 167 -12.65 0.48 -5.15
CA THR A 167 -13.58 -0.64 -5.06
C THR A 167 -13.71 -1.33 -6.42
N ILE A 168 -13.99 -2.63 -6.40
CA ILE A 168 -14.35 -3.36 -7.62
C ILE A 168 -15.86 -3.58 -7.69
N ALA A 169 -16.43 -3.51 -8.88
CA ALA A 169 -17.88 -3.62 -9.07
C ALA A 169 -18.42 -4.95 -8.52
N GLY A 170 -19.33 -4.89 -7.58
CA GLY A 170 -19.92 -6.07 -6.92
C GLY A 170 -19.01 -6.78 -5.93
N GLY A 171 -17.78 -6.33 -5.75
CA GLY A 171 -16.77 -6.91 -4.85
C GLY A 171 -16.42 -6.01 -3.67
N GLY A 172 -15.29 -6.28 -3.05
CA GLY A 172 -14.76 -5.51 -1.93
C GLY A 172 -14.13 -4.18 -2.34
N GLY A 173 -13.54 -3.52 -1.36
CA GLY A 173 -12.71 -2.34 -1.52
C GLY A 173 -11.29 -2.58 -1.01
N VAL A 174 -10.34 -1.79 -1.49
CA VAL A 174 -8.94 -1.83 -1.10
C VAL A 174 -8.52 -0.46 -0.57
N PHE A 175 -8.00 -0.46 0.65
CA PHE A 175 -7.37 0.67 1.29
C PHE A 175 -5.85 0.48 1.28
N ALA A 176 -5.11 1.52 0.92
CA ALA A 176 -3.65 1.57 1.06
C ALA A 176 -3.23 2.83 1.82
N SER A 177 -2.43 2.67 2.87
CA SER A 177 -1.93 3.81 3.65
C SER A 177 -0.75 4.53 3.01
N GLY A 178 -0.08 3.89 2.06
CA GLY A 178 1.04 4.46 1.31
C GLY A 178 2.27 4.84 2.15
N THR A 179 2.36 4.38 3.40
CA THR A 179 3.51 4.64 4.27
C THR A 179 3.72 3.54 5.31
N SER A 180 4.95 3.10 5.49
CA SER A 180 5.31 2.07 6.47
C SER A 180 5.14 2.56 7.91
N ALA A 181 5.14 3.86 8.16
CA ALA A 181 5.00 4.42 9.52
C ALA A 181 3.55 4.54 10.01
N PHE A 182 2.53 4.28 9.18
CA PHE A 182 1.13 4.49 9.53
C PHE A 182 0.74 3.86 10.86
N VAL A 183 0.96 2.55 11.02
CA VAL A 183 0.58 1.81 12.24
C VAL A 183 1.34 2.32 13.46
N SER A 184 2.61 2.67 13.32
CA SER A 184 3.42 3.16 14.43
C SER A 184 2.93 4.51 14.99
N ARG A 185 2.21 5.31 14.18
CA ARG A 185 1.65 6.60 14.58
C ARG A 185 0.29 6.50 15.29
N LEU A 186 -0.31 5.32 15.31
CA LEU A 186 -1.49 5.02 16.14
C LEU A 186 -1.14 4.83 17.62
N TRP A 187 0.15 4.70 17.92
CA TRP A 187 0.64 4.46 19.27
C TRP A 187 0.74 5.76 20.06
N ASP A 188 0.17 5.77 21.28
CA ASP A 188 0.11 6.93 22.16
C ASP A 188 1.04 6.82 23.39
N ASN A 189 1.99 5.89 23.39
CA ASN A 189 2.92 5.58 24.48
C ASN A 189 2.27 5.13 25.80
N LYS A 190 0.98 4.78 25.81
CA LYS A 190 0.29 4.33 27.05
C LYS A 190 0.41 2.83 27.30
N GLY A 191 1.26 2.10 26.61
CA GLY A 191 1.40 0.66 26.74
C GLY A 191 2.83 0.14 26.76
N ILE A 192 2.97 -1.16 26.93
CA ILE A 192 4.22 -1.87 27.24
C ILE A 192 4.96 -2.27 25.96
N LEU A 193 5.54 -1.32 25.21
CA LEU A 193 6.53 -1.68 24.19
C LEU A 193 7.95 -1.37 24.70
N PRO A 194 8.95 -2.21 24.34
CA PRO A 194 10.33 -1.90 24.62
C PRO A 194 10.71 -0.53 24.06
N THR A 195 11.42 0.26 24.84
CA THR A 195 11.83 1.64 24.49
C THR A 195 12.57 1.77 23.17
N ALA A 196 13.15 0.68 22.66
CA ALA A 196 13.83 0.64 21.36
C ALA A 196 12.87 0.79 20.14
N PHE A 197 11.56 0.59 20.31
CA PHE A 197 10.53 0.70 19.27
C PHE A 197 9.47 1.77 19.58
N ALA A 198 9.65 2.53 20.65
CA ALA A 198 8.74 3.59 21.03
C ALA A 198 8.97 4.81 20.13
N PHE A 199 8.00 5.10 19.26
CA PHE A 199 7.94 6.39 18.58
C PHE A 199 7.31 7.39 19.54
N GLU A 200 7.91 8.58 19.68
CA GLU A 200 7.29 9.65 20.47
C GLU A 200 5.94 10.02 19.85
N PRO A 201 4.87 10.15 20.65
CA PRO A 201 3.59 10.61 20.17
C PRO A 201 3.75 12.01 19.57
N VAL A 202 3.15 12.20 18.41
CA VAL A 202 3.13 13.51 17.75
C VAL A 202 1.80 14.19 18.08
N ALA A 203 1.86 15.33 18.75
CA ALA A 203 0.66 16.07 19.14
C ALA A 203 -0.22 16.39 17.91
N GLY A 204 -1.53 16.13 18.02
CA GLY A 204 -2.50 16.36 16.97
C GLY A 204 -2.49 15.32 15.85
N VAL A 205 -1.70 14.23 15.95
CA VAL A 205 -1.62 13.17 14.91
C VAL A 205 -2.40 11.93 15.32
N THR A 206 -2.18 11.42 16.52
CA THR A 206 -2.73 10.12 16.96
C THR A 206 -4.25 10.09 16.96
N GLU A 207 -4.92 11.16 17.39
CA GLU A 207 -6.39 11.20 17.49
C GLU A 207 -7.07 11.16 16.11
N PRO A 208 -6.72 12.02 15.13
CA PRO A 208 -7.28 11.92 13.77
C PRO A 208 -6.96 10.57 13.10
N LEU A 209 -5.73 10.04 13.23
CA LEU A 209 -5.37 8.73 12.67
C LEU A 209 -6.16 7.60 13.31
N THR A 210 -6.36 7.64 14.63
CA THR A 210 -7.18 6.64 15.34
C THR A 210 -8.62 6.68 14.84
N THR A 211 -9.21 7.87 14.72
CA THR A 211 -10.58 8.04 14.21
C THR A 211 -10.68 7.51 12.79
N MET A 212 -9.74 7.85 11.90
CA MET A 212 -9.66 7.33 10.55
C MET A 212 -9.55 5.79 10.51
N THR A 213 -8.70 5.22 11.37
CA THR A 213 -8.53 3.77 11.46
C THR A 213 -9.79 3.07 11.96
N LEU A 214 -10.51 3.66 12.92
CA LEU A 214 -11.80 3.13 13.38
C LEU A 214 -12.86 3.18 12.27
N ASN A 215 -12.91 4.26 11.48
CA ASN A 215 -13.76 4.34 10.31
C ASN A 215 -13.43 3.22 9.30
N LEU A 216 -12.14 3.01 9.02
CA LEU A 216 -11.68 1.93 8.14
C LEU A 216 -12.10 0.55 8.66
N LEU A 217 -11.86 0.26 9.94
CA LEU A 217 -12.18 -1.04 10.54
C LEU A 217 -13.68 -1.31 10.53
N SER A 218 -14.54 -0.29 10.72
CA SER A 218 -15.98 -0.43 10.63
C SER A 218 -16.44 -0.86 9.24
N VAL A 219 -15.79 -0.33 8.19
CA VAL A 219 -16.12 -0.69 6.79
C VAL A 219 -15.56 -2.06 6.41
N ILE A 220 -14.32 -2.35 6.78
CA ILE A 220 -13.67 -3.62 6.42
C ILE A 220 -14.39 -4.82 7.03
N GLY A 221 -14.94 -4.66 8.24
CA GLY A 221 -15.56 -5.74 8.99
C GLY A 221 -17.02 -6.04 8.63
N GLU A 222 -17.68 -5.18 7.86
CA GLU A 222 -19.13 -5.29 7.64
C GLU A 222 -19.48 -5.93 6.29
N GLU A 223 -19.64 -5.11 5.25
CA GLU A 223 -20.11 -5.55 3.93
C GLU A 223 -19.12 -5.15 2.83
N PRO A 224 -19.27 -5.68 1.59
CA PRO A 224 -18.43 -5.28 0.47
C PRO A 224 -18.36 -3.76 0.29
N GLY A 225 -17.16 -3.20 0.27
CA GLY A 225 -16.93 -1.76 0.18
C GLY A 225 -17.58 -1.10 -1.03
N SER A 226 -17.74 -1.85 -2.14
CA SER A 226 -18.43 -1.37 -3.33
C SER A 226 -19.93 -1.05 -3.11
N ARG A 227 -20.54 -1.59 -2.06
CA ARG A 227 -21.95 -1.31 -1.73
C ARG A 227 -22.11 -0.07 -0.86
N SER A 228 -21.31 0.03 0.21
CA SER A 228 -21.46 1.08 1.21
C SER A 228 -20.67 2.33 0.87
N PHE A 229 -19.49 2.16 0.29
CA PHE A 229 -18.53 3.22 0.01
C PHE A 229 -17.85 3.03 -1.35
N PRO A 230 -18.63 3.02 -2.47
CA PRO A 230 -18.05 2.92 -3.80
C PRO A 230 -17.06 4.06 -4.01
N SER A 231 -15.87 3.73 -4.52
CA SER A 231 -14.85 4.72 -4.79
C SER A 231 -15.21 5.61 -5.97
N THR A 232 -14.77 6.85 -5.90
CA THR A 232 -14.92 7.83 -6.98
C THR A 232 -13.55 8.36 -7.35
N ALA A 233 -13.18 8.21 -8.62
CA ALA A 233 -11.89 8.69 -9.11
C ALA A 233 -11.74 10.19 -8.89
N ASN A 234 -10.63 10.58 -8.25
CA ASN A 234 -10.23 11.97 -8.08
C ASN A 234 -8.74 12.21 -8.37
N TRP A 235 -8.00 11.14 -8.69
CA TRP A 235 -6.55 11.15 -8.90
C TRP A 235 -6.11 12.12 -10.01
N GLU A 236 -6.91 12.36 -11.03
CA GLU A 236 -6.62 13.32 -12.12
C GLU A 236 -6.40 14.76 -11.62
N ARG A 237 -6.85 15.08 -10.41
CA ARG A 237 -6.63 16.39 -9.78
C ARG A 237 -5.17 16.60 -9.36
N PHE A 238 -4.43 15.51 -9.16
CA PHE A 238 -3.06 15.50 -8.61
C PHE A 238 -2.04 15.08 -9.66
N TYR A 239 -2.43 14.19 -10.55
CA TYR A 239 -1.59 13.60 -11.57
C TYR A 239 -2.04 14.06 -12.96
N GLN A 240 -1.27 14.98 -13.55
CA GLN A 240 -1.47 15.33 -14.95
C GLN A 240 -0.89 14.24 -15.84
N SER A 241 -1.39 14.11 -17.07
CA SER A 241 -1.03 13.06 -18.03
C SER A 241 0.46 13.00 -18.45
N SER A 242 1.30 13.88 -17.90
CA SER A 242 2.75 13.96 -18.12
C SER A 242 3.60 13.53 -16.93
N TYR A 243 3.01 13.02 -15.85
CA TYR A 243 3.79 12.50 -14.74
C TYR A 243 4.34 11.11 -15.11
N ALA A 244 5.54 11.11 -15.66
CA ALA A 244 6.36 9.91 -15.67
C ALA A 244 6.92 9.77 -14.24
N GLY A 245 6.43 8.82 -13.47
CA GLY A 245 7.02 8.46 -12.17
C GLY A 245 8.51 8.16 -12.33
N VAL A 246 9.27 8.36 -11.27
CA VAL A 246 10.65 7.89 -11.21
C VAL A 246 10.59 6.37 -11.31
N THR A 247 11.04 5.81 -12.43
CA THR A 247 11.13 4.37 -12.59
C THR A 247 12.32 3.85 -11.78
N SER A 248 12.21 2.66 -11.21
CA SER A 248 13.23 1.98 -10.40
C SER A 248 14.58 1.77 -11.12
N ASN A 249 14.71 2.20 -12.37
CA ASN A 249 15.93 2.07 -13.19
C ASN A 249 16.93 3.23 -13.05
N ASP A 250 16.66 4.22 -12.18
CA ASP A 250 17.55 5.37 -11.97
C ASP A 250 18.34 5.28 -10.64
N VAL A 251 18.53 4.07 -10.08
CA VAL A 251 19.38 3.85 -8.91
C VAL A 251 20.41 2.76 -9.19
#